data_ddc1543b596b647ec1e349db7d28fe19
#
_entry.id   ddc1543b596b647ec1e349db7d28fe19
#
_cell.length_a   1.000
_cell.length_b   1.000
_cell.length_c   1.000
_cell.angle_alpha   90.00
_cell.angle_beta   90.00
_cell.angle_gamma   90.00
#
_symmetry.space_group_name_H-M   'P 1'
#
loop_
_entity.id
_entity.type
_entity.pdbx_description
1 polymer ?
#
loop_
_entity_poly.entity_id
_entity_poly.type
_entity_poly.pdbx_seq_one_letter_code
_entity_poly.pdbx_strand_id
1 'polypeptide(L)'
;AKLLVEYFQKQGYDLTQLQGSVNYDPMGKMMAKGKDLSNFAATAKELVDVLAPLPKYRCICVNAVELNNAGSYISQELGYALAWGNEYLNKLIEAGVPATSAAKRIKFNFGISSNYFLEIAKFRAGRMLWANIVNEYKPECECACKMIAHAETSTFNLTLFDAHVNLLRTQTETMSAALAGVNSITVTPFDKTYKTPDDFSERIARNQQLLLKEECHFNKVVDPAAGSYFIENLTVSIAKQAWDLFLNVEEEGGMLEAVKAGKVQEAVNASNKARHDAVSKRKEVLLGTNQFPNFNEKAGEKNPVEAQCCCSGNSCEKPIATLNFNRAASEFETLRLQTERSGKRPKAFMLTIGNLAMRQARAQFSCNFLACAGYEVIDNLGFPTVEEGVEAAMKAGADIVVICSSDDEYAEYAVPAFKALNGR
;
A
#
# COMPACT_ATOMS: atom_id res chain seq x y z
N ALA A 1 19.32 18.92 12.23
CA ALA A 1 18.80 20.23 11.80
C ALA A 1 19.86 21.33 11.93
N LYS A 2 20.55 21.50 13.10
CA LYS A 2 21.60 22.52 13.30
C LYS A 2 22.67 22.46 12.20
N LEU A 3 23.29 21.30 11.98
CA LEU A 3 24.30 21.12 10.93
C LEU A 3 23.80 21.50 9.52
N LEU A 4 22.52 21.29 9.23
CA LEU A 4 21.93 21.65 7.95
C LEU A 4 21.87 23.19 7.78
N VAL A 5 21.43 23.90 8.81
CA VAL A 5 21.39 25.38 8.81
C VAL A 5 22.79 25.95 8.67
N GLU A 6 23.76 25.47 9.47
CA GLU A 6 25.15 25.87 9.43
C GLU A 6 25.77 25.61 8.04
N TYR A 7 25.49 24.48 7.42
CA TYR A 7 25.94 24.15 6.07
C TYR A 7 25.42 25.17 5.05
N PHE A 8 24.12 25.46 5.07
CA PHE A 8 23.54 26.42 4.12
C PHE A 8 24.08 27.84 4.33
N GLN A 9 24.28 28.25 5.59
CA GLN A 9 24.90 29.52 5.91
C GLN A 9 26.35 29.58 5.39
N LYS A 10 27.14 28.53 5.60
CA LYS A 10 28.51 28.42 5.13
C LYS A 10 28.62 28.45 3.60
N GLN A 11 27.63 27.93 2.89
CA GLN A 11 27.57 27.96 1.43
C GLN A 11 27.06 29.30 0.88
N GLY A 12 26.61 30.23 1.74
CA GLY A 12 26.12 31.55 1.31
C GLY A 12 24.73 31.50 0.61
N TYR A 13 23.93 30.45 0.83
CA TYR A 13 22.59 30.39 0.27
C TYR A 13 21.65 31.38 0.95
N ASP A 14 20.68 31.91 0.20
CA ASP A 14 19.56 32.67 0.76
C ASP A 14 18.61 31.69 1.46
N LEU A 15 18.67 31.61 2.79
CA LEU A 15 17.91 30.72 3.62
C LEU A 15 16.40 30.88 3.46
N THR A 16 15.95 32.12 3.07
CA THR A 16 14.50 32.40 2.93
C THR A 16 13.90 31.75 1.69
N GLN A 17 14.72 31.39 0.71
CA GLN A 17 14.30 30.76 -0.54
C GLN A 17 14.38 29.24 -0.50
N LEU A 18 15.18 28.68 0.41
CA LEU A 18 15.36 27.24 0.52
C LEU A 18 14.07 26.54 0.98
N GLN A 19 13.69 25.52 0.24
CA GLN A 19 12.53 24.68 0.55
C GLN A 19 12.99 23.24 0.83
N GLY A 20 12.38 22.63 1.81
CA GLY A 20 12.69 21.25 2.16
C GLY A 20 11.95 20.76 3.42
N SER A 21 12.36 19.60 3.89
CA SER A 21 11.79 19.04 5.10
C SER A 21 12.79 18.18 5.88
N VAL A 22 12.58 18.16 7.21
CA VAL A 22 13.16 17.21 8.12
C VAL A 22 11.99 16.42 8.71
N ASN A 23 11.94 15.12 8.46
CA ASN A 23 10.77 14.31 8.79
C ASN A 23 10.84 13.81 10.25
N TYR A 24 10.59 14.69 11.21
CA TYR A 24 10.47 14.31 12.61
C TYR A 24 9.06 13.81 12.88
N ASP A 25 8.96 12.53 13.21
CA ASP A 25 7.69 11.84 13.44
C ASP A 25 7.85 10.80 14.58
N PRO A 26 7.67 11.20 15.84
CA PRO A 26 7.71 10.29 16.97
C PRO A 26 6.52 9.35 17.02
N MET A 27 5.27 9.81 16.76
CA MET A 27 4.09 8.94 16.83
C MET A 27 4.11 7.83 15.76
N GLY A 28 4.54 8.10 14.53
CA GLY A 28 4.75 7.05 13.54
C GLY A 28 5.76 6.00 13.99
N LYS A 29 6.85 6.45 14.61
CA LYS A 29 7.82 5.51 15.21
C LYS A 29 7.26 4.71 16.38
N MET A 30 6.35 5.28 17.17
CA MET A 30 5.65 4.53 18.23
C MET A 30 4.83 3.40 17.60
N MET A 31 4.01 3.68 16.61
CA MET A 31 3.17 2.70 15.92
C MET A 31 3.97 1.65 15.13
N ALA A 32 5.08 2.06 14.49
CA ALA A 32 5.89 1.13 13.69
C ALA A 32 6.85 0.27 14.53
N LYS A 33 7.42 0.82 15.62
CA LYS A 33 8.48 0.17 16.38
C LYS A 33 8.11 -0.21 17.81
N GLY A 34 6.96 0.22 18.31
CA GLY A 34 6.47 -0.07 19.65
C GLY A 34 7.24 0.62 20.78
N LYS A 35 8.01 1.69 20.49
CA LYS A 35 8.77 2.46 21.46
C LYS A 35 7.94 3.62 21.97
N ASP A 36 7.92 3.86 23.29
CA ASP A 36 7.28 5.06 23.83
C ASP A 36 8.17 6.29 23.58
N LEU A 37 7.64 7.20 22.76
CA LEU A 37 8.24 8.49 22.41
C LEU A 37 7.28 9.65 22.72
N SER A 38 6.39 9.48 23.70
CA SER A 38 5.34 10.45 24.05
C SER A 38 5.86 11.82 24.48
N ASN A 39 7.08 11.91 25.01
CA ASN A 39 7.71 13.14 25.46
C ASN A 39 8.40 13.93 24.32
N PHE A 40 7.75 14.07 23.18
CA PHE A 40 8.34 14.65 21.98
C PHE A 40 8.21 16.19 21.88
N ALA A 41 7.33 16.82 22.64
CA ALA A 41 6.98 18.24 22.49
C ALA A 41 8.18 19.19 22.58
N ALA A 42 9.08 18.97 23.55
CA ALA A 42 10.28 19.78 23.71
C ALA A 42 11.24 19.68 22.51
N THR A 43 11.44 18.45 22.01
CA THR A 43 12.28 18.22 20.81
C THR A 43 11.63 18.82 19.56
N ALA A 44 10.32 18.71 19.40
CA ALA A 44 9.58 19.31 18.30
C ALA A 44 9.73 20.84 18.29
N LYS A 45 9.60 21.48 19.47
CA LYS A 45 9.83 22.91 19.65
C LYS A 45 11.27 23.30 19.29
N GLU A 46 12.27 22.59 19.84
CA GLU A 46 13.68 22.84 19.50
C GLU A 46 13.94 22.78 17.99
N LEU A 47 13.32 21.82 17.29
CA LEU A 47 13.42 21.73 15.81
C LEU A 47 12.81 22.94 15.13
N VAL A 48 11.68 23.44 15.57
CA VAL A 48 11.05 24.65 15.04
C VAL A 48 11.96 25.85 15.25
N ASP A 49 12.52 26.03 16.45
CA ASP A 49 13.40 27.12 16.80
C ASP A 49 14.72 27.10 15.99
N VAL A 50 15.34 25.92 15.86
CA VAL A 50 16.57 25.73 15.07
C VAL A 50 16.34 26.01 13.59
N LEU A 51 15.17 25.69 13.05
CA LEU A 51 14.82 25.91 11.65
C LEU A 51 14.11 27.25 11.40
N ALA A 52 14.06 28.15 12.41
CA ALA A 52 13.50 29.48 12.23
C ALA A 52 14.11 30.28 11.05
N PRO A 53 15.43 30.19 10.79
CA PRO A 53 16.05 30.88 9.63
C PRO A 53 15.59 30.33 8.26
N LEU A 54 14.96 29.14 8.23
CA LEU A 54 14.46 28.46 7.03
C LEU A 54 12.91 28.47 7.01
N PRO A 55 12.24 29.59 6.68
CA PRO A 55 10.78 29.73 6.84
C PRO A 55 9.97 28.76 5.97
N LYS A 56 10.54 28.30 4.86
CA LYS A 56 9.89 27.36 3.93
C LYS A 56 10.21 25.88 4.21
N TYR A 57 10.97 25.58 5.30
CA TYR A 57 11.26 24.22 5.72
C TYR A 57 10.16 23.66 6.63
N ARG A 58 9.81 22.41 6.41
CA ARG A 58 8.90 21.62 7.26
C ARG A 58 9.74 20.73 8.16
N CYS A 59 9.39 20.61 9.43
CA CYS A 59 10.16 19.80 10.37
C CYS A 59 9.33 18.68 11.03
N ILE A 60 8.04 18.86 11.12
CA ILE A 60 7.13 17.86 11.68
C ILE A 60 6.44 17.12 10.53
N CYS A 61 6.42 15.81 10.61
CA CYS A 61 5.83 14.96 9.59
C CYS A 61 4.72 14.09 10.18
N VAL A 62 3.56 14.11 9.57
CA VAL A 62 2.52 13.11 9.75
C VAL A 62 2.76 12.01 8.72
N ASN A 63 3.38 10.91 9.11
CA ASN A 63 3.80 9.87 8.19
C ASN A 63 2.68 8.83 7.96
N ALA A 64 1.53 9.29 7.49
CA ALA A 64 0.32 8.47 7.29
C ALA A 64 0.53 7.33 6.28
N VAL A 65 1.58 7.38 5.45
CA VAL A 65 1.97 6.26 4.58
C VAL A 65 2.21 4.96 5.35
N GLU A 66 2.60 5.03 6.63
CA GLU A 66 2.74 3.85 7.49
C GLU A 66 1.39 3.15 7.70
N LEU A 67 0.30 3.92 7.85
CA LEU A 67 -1.06 3.37 7.97
C LEU A 67 -1.49 2.70 6.66
N ASN A 68 -1.20 3.35 5.53
CA ASN A 68 -1.50 2.83 4.20
C ASN A 68 -0.73 1.52 3.94
N ASN A 69 0.58 1.51 4.21
CA ASN A 69 1.43 0.32 4.07
C ASN A 69 1.04 -0.81 5.04
N ALA A 70 0.38 -0.49 6.14
CA ALA A 70 -0.22 -1.45 7.06
C ALA A 70 -1.65 -1.89 6.64
N GLY A 71 -2.14 -1.47 5.48
CA GLY A 71 -3.40 -1.92 4.90
C GLY A 71 -4.65 -1.16 5.34
N SER A 72 -4.52 0.06 5.89
CA SER A 72 -5.68 0.90 6.21
C SER A 72 -6.51 1.24 4.97
N TYR A 73 -7.80 1.47 5.17
CA TYR A 73 -8.66 2.05 4.14
C TYR A 73 -8.41 3.56 3.99
N ILE A 74 -8.75 4.12 2.84
CA ILE A 74 -8.47 5.51 2.47
C ILE A 74 -9.06 6.53 3.46
N SER A 75 -10.33 6.35 3.87
CA SER A 75 -10.97 7.22 4.86
C SER A 75 -10.37 7.06 6.26
N GLN A 76 -9.90 5.86 6.60
CA GLN A 76 -9.22 5.55 7.85
C GLN A 76 -7.83 6.19 7.90
N GLU A 77 -7.04 6.07 6.84
CA GLU A 77 -5.75 6.77 6.71
C GLU A 77 -5.93 8.28 6.90
N LEU A 78 -6.91 8.88 6.20
CA LEU A 78 -7.15 10.31 6.28
C LEU A 78 -7.61 10.76 7.67
N GLY A 79 -8.56 10.07 8.29
CA GLY A 79 -9.09 10.41 9.60
C GLY A 79 -8.01 10.39 10.69
N TYR A 80 -7.22 9.32 10.73
CA TYR A 80 -6.08 9.24 11.66
C TYR A 80 -4.99 10.26 11.34
N ALA A 81 -4.71 10.53 10.07
CA ALA A 81 -3.72 11.55 9.69
C ALA A 81 -4.13 12.95 10.17
N LEU A 82 -5.41 13.29 10.11
CA LEU A 82 -5.93 14.56 10.61
C LEU A 82 -5.80 14.67 12.14
N ALA A 83 -6.19 13.64 12.87
CA ALA A 83 -6.00 13.57 14.33
C ALA A 83 -4.52 13.65 14.72
N TRP A 84 -3.68 12.97 13.97
CA TRP A 84 -2.23 12.99 14.16
C TRP A 84 -1.62 14.39 13.93
N GLY A 85 -2.05 15.06 12.85
CA GLY A 85 -1.66 16.45 12.56
C GLY A 85 -2.16 17.42 13.62
N ASN A 86 -3.40 17.25 14.09
CA ASN A 86 -4.00 18.05 15.17
C ASN A 86 -3.23 17.88 16.49
N GLU A 87 -2.86 16.66 16.86
CA GLU A 87 -2.06 16.39 18.05
C GLU A 87 -0.70 17.12 18.00
N TYR A 88 0.00 17.05 16.84
CA TYR A 88 1.26 17.78 16.69
C TYR A 88 1.06 19.29 16.75
N LEU A 89 0.01 19.80 16.12
CA LEU A 89 -0.30 21.23 16.15
C LEU A 89 -0.56 21.70 17.59
N ASN A 90 -1.40 20.97 18.32
CA ASN A 90 -1.74 21.27 19.71
C ASN A 90 -0.50 21.25 20.63
N LYS A 91 0.32 20.19 20.55
CA LYS A 91 1.55 20.06 21.35
C LYS A 91 2.58 21.15 21.07
N LEU A 92 2.68 21.62 19.83
CA LEU A 92 3.56 22.76 19.49
C LEU A 92 3.01 24.07 20.08
N ILE A 93 1.70 24.30 20.05
CA ILE A 93 1.06 25.49 20.61
C ILE A 93 1.20 25.47 22.14
N GLU A 94 0.94 24.34 22.80
CA GLU A 94 1.17 24.16 24.24
C GLU A 94 2.63 24.45 24.64
N ALA A 95 3.57 24.10 23.76
CA ALA A 95 4.99 24.40 23.98
C ALA A 95 5.38 25.87 23.68
N GLY A 96 4.40 26.73 23.32
CA GLY A 96 4.58 28.16 23.10
C GLY A 96 4.97 28.54 21.65
N VAL A 97 4.75 27.67 20.67
CA VAL A 97 4.92 28.01 19.25
C VAL A 97 3.62 28.66 18.74
N PRO A 98 3.66 29.86 18.12
CA PRO A 98 2.46 30.47 17.53
C PRO A 98 1.75 29.56 16.53
N ALA A 99 0.43 29.50 16.55
CA ALA A 99 -0.38 28.60 15.72
C ALA A 99 -0.03 28.70 14.21
N THR A 100 0.17 29.92 13.69
CA THR A 100 0.61 30.17 12.31
C THR A 100 1.96 29.48 12.00
N SER A 101 2.91 29.60 12.90
CA SER A 101 4.23 28.97 12.74
C SER A 101 4.13 27.46 12.85
N ALA A 102 3.42 26.94 13.85
CA ALA A 102 3.25 25.52 14.10
C ALA A 102 2.61 24.82 12.89
N ALA A 103 1.50 25.33 12.36
CA ALA A 103 0.82 24.76 11.20
C ALA A 103 1.72 24.76 9.95
N LYS A 104 2.49 25.83 9.71
CA LYS A 104 3.45 25.92 8.59
C LYS A 104 4.63 24.95 8.70
N ARG A 105 4.90 24.38 9.88
CA ARG A 105 5.98 23.40 10.07
C ARG A 105 5.56 21.96 9.88
N ILE A 106 4.25 21.70 9.77
CA ILE A 106 3.69 20.38 9.59
C ILE A 106 3.57 20.06 8.09
N LYS A 107 3.92 18.83 7.72
CA LYS A 107 3.61 18.25 6.43
C LYS A 107 3.00 16.85 6.61
N PHE A 108 2.26 16.41 5.63
CA PHE A 108 1.66 15.09 5.59
C PHE A 108 2.32 14.23 4.52
N ASN A 109 2.70 13.01 4.84
CA ASN A 109 3.10 11.99 3.90
C ASN A 109 1.96 10.97 3.83
N PHE A 110 1.26 10.89 2.71
CA PHE A 110 0.19 9.94 2.48
C PHE A 110 0.66 8.80 1.57
N GLY A 111 0.15 7.60 1.81
CA GLY A 111 0.26 6.51 0.86
C GLY A 111 -0.67 6.72 -0.34
N ILE A 112 -0.32 6.17 -1.48
CA ILE A 112 -1.20 6.08 -2.65
C ILE A 112 -1.44 4.62 -2.96
N SER A 113 -2.69 4.21 -2.87
CA SER A 113 -3.15 2.87 -3.20
C SER A 113 -3.62 2.76 -4.65
N SER A 114 -4.04 1.56 -5.06
CA SER A 114 -4.53 1.28 -6.41
C SER A 114 -5.90 1.89 -6.74
N ASN A 115 -6.63 2.42 -5.74
CA ASN A 115 -7.98 2.97 -5.94
C ASN A 115 -7.95 4.39 -6.49
N TYR A 116 -7.70 4.53 -7.78
CA TYR A 116 -7.39 5.74 -8.49
C TYR A 116 -8.24 6.97 -8.14
N PHE A 117 -9.57 6.86 -8.25
CA PHE A 117 -10.49 8.00 -8.02
C PHE A 117 -10.66 8.31 -6.54
N LEU A 118 -10.63 7.28 -5.68
CA LEU A 118 -10.69 7.48 -4.23
C LEU A 118 -9.44 8.20 -3.72
N GLU A 119 -8.26 7.92 -4.29
CA GLU A 119 -7.03 8.62 -3.94
C GLU A 119 -7.08 10.10 -4.34
N ILE A 120 -7.60 10.44 -5.51
CA ILE A 120 -7.82 11.85 -5.90
C ILE A 120 -8.75 12.54 -4.89
N ALA A 121 -9.86 11.90 -4.55
CA ALA A 121 -10.85 12.43 -3.61
C ALA A 121 -10.29 12.59 -2.19
N LYS A 122 -9.39 11.68 -1.73
CA LYS A 122 -8.70 11.76 -0.43
C LYS A 122 -7.97 13.08 -0.25
N PHE A 123 -7.16 13.49 -1.23
CA PHE A 123 -6.40 14.74 -1.13
C PHE A 123 -7.28 15.98 -1.19
N ARG A 124 -8.36 15.94 -1.96
CA ARG A 124 -9.35 17.03 -1.99
C ARG A 124 -10.04 17.16 -0.63
N ALA A 125 -10.54 16.06 -0.07
CA ALA A 125 -11.12 16.01 1.27
C ALA A 125 -10.14 16.46 2.35
N GLY A 126 -8.90 15.92 2.30
CA GLY A 126 -7.85 16.22 3.27
C GLY A 126 -7.51 17.70 3.37
N ARG A 127 -7.36 18.38 2.22
CA ARG A 127 -7.08 19.83 2.22
C ARG A 127 -8.21 20.64 2.85
N MET A 128 -9.44 20.29 2.55
CA MET A 128 -10.63 20.96 3.10
C MET A 128 -10.71 20.77 4.62
N LEU A 129 -10.59 19.53 5.08
CA LEU A 129 -10.72 19.21 6.50
C LEU A 129 -9.55 19.78 7.32
N TRP A 130 -8.31 19.68 6.81
CA TRP A 130 -7.16 20.28 7.47
C TRP A 130 -7.26 21.80 7.59
N ALA A 131 -7.74 22.47 6.54
CA ALA A 131 -7.95 23.91 6.58
C ALA A 131 -8.95 24.30 7.66
N ASN A 132 -10.04 23.55 7.83
CA ASN A 132 -11.02 23.77 8.89
C ASN A 132 -10.39 23.56 10.28
N ILE A 133 -9.64 22.47 10.50
CA ILE A 133 -8.95 22.21 11.77
C ILE A 133 -8.02 23.37 12.14
N VAL A 134 -7.14 23.78 11.21
CA VAL A 134 -6.18 24.86 11.48
C VAL A 134 -6.88 26.20 11.75
N ASN A 135 -7.98 26.45 11.05
CA ASN A 135 -8.75 27.70 11.21
C ASN A 135 -9.32 27.87 12.62
N GLU A 136 -9.67 26.79 13.33
CA GLU A 136 -10.12 26.84 14.72
C GLU A 136 -9.05 27.36 15.69
N TYR A 137 -7.77 27.21 15.34
CA TYR A 137 -6.65 27.79 16.11
C TYR A 137 -6.40 29.28 15.79
N LYS A 138 -7.22 29.90 14.94
CA LYS A 138 -7.19 31.32 14.58
C LYS A 138 -5.79 31.83 14.17
N PRO A 139 -5.18 31.22 13.14
CA PRO A 139 -3.87 31.65 12.68
C PRO A 139 -3.92 33.07 12.12
N GLU A 140 -2.83 33.85 12.26
CA GLU A 140 -2.73 35.22 11.75
C GLU A 140 -2.77 35.31 10.22
N CYS A 141 -2.52 34.18 9.52
CA CYS A 141 -2.47 34.10 8.06
C CYS A 141 -3.22 32.85 7.58
N GLU A 142 -4.17 33.03 6.68
CA GLU A 142 -4.89 31.93 5.99
C GLU A 142 -3.93 30.98 5.26
N CYS A 143 -2.75 31.45 4.90
CA CYS A 143 -1.73 30.60 4.29
C CYS A 143 -1.25 29.45 5.17
N ALA A 144 -1.46 29.52 6.50
CA ALA A 144 -1.17 28.47 7.45
C ALA A 144 -2.17 27.29 7.36
N CYS A 145 -3.38 27.56 6.86
CA CYS A 145 -4.41 26.52 6.68
C CYS A 145 -4.12 25.59 5.49
N LYS A 146 -3.15 25.90 4.65
CA LYS A 146 -2.81 25.09 3.48
C LYS A 146 -2.08 23.82 3.88
N MET A 147 -2.69 22.66 3.60
CA MET A 147 -2.04 21.38 3.77
C MET A 147 -0.85 21.23 2.80
N ILE A 148 0.31 20.88 3.31
CA ILE A 148 1.46 20.43 2.49
C ILE A 148 1.42 18.91 2.48
N ALA A 149 1.11 18.35 1.31
CA ALA A 149 0.96 16.92 1.11
C ALA A 149 2.07 16.36 0.22
N HIS A 150 2.79 15.39 0.75
CA HIS A 150 3.66 14.50 0.00
C HIS A 150 2.94 13.17 -0.21
N ALA A 151 3.13 12.54 -1.36
CA ALA A 151 2.58 11.23 -1.66
C ALA A 151 3.70 10.21 -1.87
N GLU A 152 3.50 9.00 -1.39
CA GLU A 152 4.38 7.85 -1.65
C GLU A 152 3.53 6.68 -2.13
N THR A 153 3.94 6.01 -3.22
CA THR A 153 3.22 4.84 -3.73
C THR A 153 3.26 3.71 -2.71
N SER A 154 2.10 3.08 -2.48
CA SER A 154 1.92 2.08 -1.43
C SER A 154 2.75 0.83 -1.66
N THR A 155 3.37 0.32 -0.60
CA THR A 155 4.01 -1.00 -0.65
C THR A 155 3.04 -2.15 -0.38
N PHE A 156 1.86 -1.87 0.18
CA PHE A 156 0.88 -2.89 0.52
C PHE A 156 0.40 -3.70 -0.69
N ASN A 157 0.26 -3.05 -1.85
CA ASN A 157 -0.22 -3.66 -3.09
C ASN A 157 0.89 -4.29 -3.94
N LEU A 158 2.17 -4.08 -3.62
CA LEU A 158 3.28 -4.60 -4.41
C LEU A 158 3.40 -6.11 -4.25
N THR A 159 3.78 -6.78 -5.33
CA THR A 159 3.90 -8.24 -5.41
C THR A 159 5.33 -8.68 -5.70
N LEU A 160 5.70 -9.86 -5.22
CA LEU A 160 6.99 -10.49 -5.50
C LEU A 160 6.97 -11.21 -6.86
N PHE A 161 5.87 -11.91 -7.12
CA PHE A 161 5.64 -12.55 -8.42
C PHE A 161 5.07 -11.55 -9.40
N ASP A 162 5.41 -11.75 -10.69
CA ASP A 162 5.08 -10.83 -11.77
C ASP A 162 5.50 -9.38 -11.42
N ALA A 163 6.70 -9.25 -10.89
CA ALA A 163 7.18 -8.01 -10.25
C ALA A 163 7.17 -6.80 -11.20
N HIS A 164 7.30 -7.01 -12.51
CA HIS A 164 7.23 -5.90 -13.49
C HIS A 164 5.83 -5.27 -13.56
N VAL A 165 4.78 -5.98 -13.15
CA VAL A 165 3.44 -5.38 -13.02
C VAL A 165 3.41 -4.30 -11.94
N ASN A 166 4.33 -4.33 -10.98
CA ASN A 166 4.48 -3.24 -10.02
C ASN A 166 4.79 -1.89 -10.69
N LEU A 167 5.46 -1.89 -11.86
CA LEU A 167 5.68 -0.66 -12.65
C LEU A 167 4.34 -0.04 -13.08
N LEU A 168 3.39 -0.87 -13.49
CA LEU A 168 2.06 -0.42 -13.91
C LEU A 168 1.26 0.09 -12.71
N ARG A 169 1.36 -0.59 -11.56
CA ARG A 169 0.70 -0.17 -10.32
C ARG A 169 1.21 1.19 -9.86
N THR A 170 2.51 1.33 -9.69
CA THR A 170 3.12 2.59 -9.24
C THR A 170 2.94 3.72 -10.23
N GLN A 171 2.83 3.44 -11.55
CA GLN A 171 2.51 4.45 -12.56
C GLN A 171 1.10 5.01 -12.35
N THR A 172 0.07 4.16 -12.20
CA THR A 172 -1.31 4.61 -12.00
C THR A 172 -1.51 5.29 -10.64
N GLU A 173 -0.83 4.83 -9.59
CA GLU A 173 -0.78 5.47 -8.28
C GLU A 173 -0.15 6.87 -8.38
N THR A 174 0.97 7.01 -9.08
CA THR A 174 1.63 8.29 -9.31
C THR A 174 0.75 9.25 -10.12
N MET A 175 0.01 8.73 -11.11
CA MET A 175 -0.96 9.52 -11.88
C MET A 175 -2.05 10.11 -10.98
N SER A 176 -2.65 9.29 -10.12
CA SER A 176 -3.71 9.76 -9.21
C SER A 176 -3.20 10.83 -8.25
N ALA A 177 -1.98 10.67 -7.72
CA ALA A 177 -1.34 11.66 -6.86
C ALA A 177 -1.05 12.98 -7.60
N ALA A 178 -0.55 12.91 -8.85
CA ALA A 178 -0.27 14.08 -9.67
C ALA A 178 -1.56 14.85 -10.00
N LEU A 179 -2.63 14.17 -10.40
CA LEU A 179 -3.94 14.78 -10.67
C LEU A 179 -4.61 15.32 -9.40
N ALA A 180 -4.36 14.70 -8.26
CA ALA A 180 -4.78 15.22 -6.96
C ALA A 180 -4.00 16.48 -6.53
N GLY A 181 -2.97 16.88 -7.26
CA GLY A 181 -2.23 18.11 -7.02
C GLY A 181 -1.39 18.09 -5.74
N VAL A 182 -0.74 16.96 -5.41
CA VAL A 182 0.18 16.89 -4.27
C VAL A 182 1.44 17.73 -4.51
N ASN A 183 2.09 18.14 -3.41
CA ASN A 183 3.27 19.01 -3.50
C ASN A 183 4.53 18.27 -3.97
N SER A 184 4.64 16.98 -3.67
CA SER A 184 5.75 16.13 -4.09
C SER A 184 5.35 14.65 -4.04
N ILE A 185 6.06 13.81 -4.81
CA ILE A 185 5.78 12.38 -4.94
C ILE A 185 7.08 11.60 -4.80
N THR A 186 7.03 10.48 -4.11
CA THR A 186 8.04 9.42 -4.15
C THR A 186 7.42 8.16 -4.75
N VAL A 187 8.08 7.60 -5.76
CA VAL A 187 7.67 6.35 -6.39
C VAL A 187 8.53 5.21 -5.86
N THR A 188 7.89 4.19 -5.34
CA THR A 188 8.57 2.98 -4.86
C THR A 188 9.06 2.15 -6.04
N PRO A 189 10.35 1.78 -6.10
CA PRO A 189 10.87 0.90 -7.14
C PRO A 189 10.16 -0.47 -7.15
N PHE A 190 9.94 -1.01 -8.35
CA PHE A 190 9.13 -2.22 -8.57
C PHE A 190 9.68 -3.49 -7.90
N ASP A 191 10.98 -3.53 -7.65
CA ASP A 191 11.73 -4.65 -7.11
C ASP A 191 11.94 -4.61 -5.59
N LYS A 192 11.46 -3.56 -4.92
CA LYS A 192 11.60 -3.37 -3.46
C LYS A 192 11.05 -4.53 -2.62
N THR A 193 10.16 -5.34 -3.19
CA THR A 193 9.56 -6.50 -2.50
C THR A 193 10.50 -7.67 -2.30
N TYR A 194 11.57 -7.79 -3.11
CA TYR A 194 12.45 -8.96 -3.09
C TYR A 194 13.96 -8.62 -3.10
N LYS A 195 14.34 -7.37 -3.29
CA LYS A 195 15.74 -6.93 -3.18
C LYS A 195 15.84 -5.47 -2.75
N THR A 196 17.02 -5.06 -2.34
CA THR A 196 17.33 -3.62 -2.26
C THR A 196 17.34 -3.05 -3.67
N PRO A 197 16.57 -1.97 -3.95
CA PRO A 197 16.57 -1.32 -5.25
C PRO A 197 17.97 -0.94 -5.72
N ASP A 198 18.19 -1.03 -7.02
CA ASP A 198 19.44 -0.63 -7.68
C ASP A 198 19.23 0.61 -8.57
N ASP A 199 20.32 1.12 -9.15
CA ASP A 199 20.28 2.31 -10.01
C ASP A 199 19.28 2.19 -11.17
N PHE A 200 19.05 0.98 -11.67
CA PHE A 200 18.11 0.73 -12.76
C PHE A 200 16.66 0.92 -12.27
N SER A 201 16.28 0.22 -11.20
CA SER A 201 14.91 0.29 -10.68
C SER A 201 14.57 1.68 -10.10
N GLU A 202 15.53 2.33 -9.44
CA GLU A 202 15.38 3.71 -8.97
C GLU A 202 15.24 4.71 -10.12
N ARG A 203 16.01 4.52 -11.20
CA ARG A 203 15.89 5.35 -12.40
C ARG A 203 14.51 5.21 -13.04
N ILE A 204 13.97 4.00 -13.14
CA ILE A 204 12.62 3.77 -13.68
C ILE A 204 11.58 4.47 -12.80
N ALA A 205 11.64 4.31 -11.48
CA ALA A 205 10.71 4.95 -10.54
C ALA A 205 10.74 6.49 -10.67
N ARG A 206 11.92 7.10 -10.84
CA ARG A 206 12.06 8.53 -11.12
C ARG A 206 11.49 8.90 -12.49
N ASN A 207 11.77 8.11 -13.51
CA ASN A 207 11.32 8.38 -14.88
C ASN A 207 9.79 8.34 -15.01
N GLN A 208 9.08 7.54 -14.22
CA GLN A 208 7.62 7.57 -14.15
C GLN A 208 7.09 8.97 -13.86
N GLN A 209 7.70 9.69 -12.92
CA GLN A 209 7.32 11.06 -12.58
C GLN A 209 7.67 12.05 -13.69
N LEU A 210 8.85 11.89 -14.31
CA LEU A 210 9.29 12.75 -15.43
C LEU A 210 8.38 12.57 -16.64
N LEU A 211 7.97 11.34 -16.95
CA LEU A 211 7.02 11.02 -18.01
C LEU A 211 5.69 11.76 -17.80
N LEU A 212 5.13 11.70 -16.59
CA LEU A 212 3.88 12.40 -16.27
C LEU A 212 4.00 13.93 -16.41
N LYS A 213 5.17 14.47 -16.10
CA LYS A 213 5.43 15.92 -16.17
C LYS A 213 5.73 16.38 -17.60
N GLU A 214 6.68 15.72 -18.27
CA GLU A 214 7.26 16.23 -19.53
C GLU A 214 6.49 15.75 -20.77
N GLU A 215 5.95 14.53 -20.78
CA GLU A 215 5.22 13.96 -21.90
C GLU A 215 3.70 14.05 -21.72
N CYS A 216 3.19 13.76 -20.52
CA CYS A 216 1.76 13.80 -20.22
C CYS A 216 1.27 15.19 -19.78
N HIS A 217 2.15 16.10 -19.43
CA HIS A 217 1.85 17.49 -19.03
C HIS A 217 0.88 17.64 -17.86
N PHE A 218 0.84 16.70 -16.92
CA PHE A 218 -0.08 16.73 -15.76
C PHE A 218 0.15 17.93 -14.84
N ASN A 219 1.30 18.58 -14.93
CA ASN A 219 1.62 19.79 -14.17
C ASN A 219 1.00 21.06 -14.75
N LYS A 220 0.28 20.99 -15.87
CA LYS A 220 -0.29 22.18 -16.56
C LYS A 220 -1.72 22.49 -16.14
N VAL A 221 -2.39 21.59 -15.41
CA VAL A 221 -3.79 21.73 -15.00
C VAL A 221 -3.86 21.64 -13.47
N VAL A 222 -4.66 22.53 -12.86
CA VAL A 222 -4.94 22.53 -11.43
C VAL A 222 -6.30 21.89 -11.20
N ASP A 223 -6.37 20.91 -10.31
CA ASP A 223 -7.58 20.17 -9.92
C ASP A 223 -8.45 19.73 -11.13
N PRO A 224 -7.90 18.94 -12.06
CA PRO A 224 -8.63 18.53 -13.28
C PRO A 224 -9.84 17.66 -12.99
N ALA A 225 -9.97 17.14 -11.78
CA ALA A 225 -11.11 16.34 -11.33
C ALA A 225 -12.29 17.19 -10.82
N ALA A 226 -12.10 18.51 -10.66
CA ALA A 226 -13.14 19.43 -10.18
C ALA A 226 -14.36 19.42 -11.11
N GLY A 227 -15.56 19.40 -10.52
CA GLY A 227 -16.83 19.39 -11.26
C GLY A 227 -17.25 18.01 -11.78
N SER A 228 -16.44 16.98 -11.65
CA SER A 228 -16.87 15.59 -11.88
C SER A 228 -17.82 15.16 -10.78
N TYR A 229 -19.09 14.90 -11.09
CA TYR A 229 -20.10 14.46 -10.11
C TYR A 229 -19.63 13.28 -9.27
N PHE A 230 -18.94 12.33 -9.88
CA PHE A 230 -18.42 11.16 -9.20
C PHE A 230 -17.34 11.53 -8.19
N ILE A 231 -16.35 12.34 -8.58
CA ILE A 231 -15.26 12.76 -7.68
C ILE A 231 -15.78 13.68 -6.58
N GLU A 232 -16.71 14.60 -6.87
CA GLU A 232 -17.29 15.47 -5.85
C GLU A 232 -18.04 14.65 -4.79
N ASN A 233 -18.85 13.68 -5.19
CA ASN A 233 -19.55 12.78 -4.28
C ASN A 233 -18.58 11.93 -3.45
N LEU A 234 -17.53 11.38 -4.06
CA LEU A 234 -16.48 10.63 -3.34
C LEU A 234 -15.77 11.53 -2.33
N THR A 235 -15.43 12.76 -2.72
CA THR A 235 -14.77 13.73 -1.84
C THR A 235 -15.61 14.00 -0.58
N VAL A 236 -16.90 14.25 -0.75
CA VAL A 236 -17.83 14.49 0.38
C VAL A 236 -17.96 13.24 1.26
N SER A 237 -18.10 12.05 0.64
CA SER A 237 -18.23 10.79 1.38
C SER A 237 -16.98 10.46 2.20
N ILE A 238 -15.79 10.60 1.60
CA ILE A 238 -14.51 10.38 2.29
C ILE A 238 -14.34 11.43 3.39
N ALA A 239 -14.64 12.71 3.11
CA ALA A 239 -14.53 13.77 4.09
C ALA A 239 -15.39 13.49 5.33
N LYS A 240 -16.63 13.04 5.12
CA LYS A 240 -17.55 12.72 6.23
C LYS A 240 -17.00 11.56 7.07
N GLN A 241 -16.61 10.45 6.45
CA GLN A 241 -16.09 9.29 7.17
C GLN A 241 -14.79 9.62 7.93
N ALA A 242 -13.89 10.38 7.30
CA ALA A 242 -12.63 10.77 7.93
C ALA A 242 -12.87 11.75 9.08
N TRP A 243 -13.85 12.64 8.94
CA TRP A 243 -14.24 13.59 9.99
C TRP A 243 -14.85 12.89 11.19
N ASP A 244 -15.78 11.96 10.95
CA ASP A 244 -16.38 11.16 12.03
C ASP A 244 -15.31 10.38 12.81
N LEU A 245 -14.32 9.79 12.11
CA LEU A 245 -13.20 9.11 12.75
C LEU A 245 -12.30 10.08 13.52
N PHE A 246 -12.00 11.25 12.96
CA PHE A 246 -11.25 12.31 13.63
C PHE A 246 -11.91 12.71 14.95
N LEU A 247 -13.21 12.99 14.93
CA LEU A 247 -13.96 13.36 16.14
C LEU A 247 -13.93 12.25 17.20
N ASN A 248 -14.12 11.00 16.80
CA ASN A 248 -14.05 9.87 17.73
C ASN A 248 -12.67 9.77 18.42
N VAL A 249 -11.58 10.01 17.68
CA VAL A 249 -10.24 10.01 18.27
C VAL A 249 -10.05 11.17 19.24
N GLU A 250 -10.56 12.36 18.91
CA GLU A 250 -10.47 13.53 19.78
C GLU A 250 -11.30 13.34 21.07
N GLU A 251 -12.52 12.77 20.96
CA GLU A 251 -13.37 12.45 22.13
C GLU A 251 -12.74 11.42 23.07
N GLU A 252 -11.90 10.51 22.53
CA GLU A 252 -11.16 9.50 23.30
C GLU A 252 -9.88 10.04 23.95
N GLY A 253 -9.58 11.32 23.83
CA GLY A 253 -8.41 11.97 24.42
C GLY A 253 -7.27 12.29 23.48
N GLY A 254 -7.52 12.23 22.15
CA GLY A 254 -6.60 12.60 21.09
C GLY A 254 -5.73 11.45 20.59
N MET A 255 -4.98 11.74 19.53
CA MET A 255 -4.20 10.73 18.79
C MET A 255 -3.10 10.09 19.65
N LEU A 256 -2.43 10.84 20.52
CA LEU A 256 -1.34 10.33 21.34
C LEU A 256 -1.85 9.25 22.32
N GLU A 257 -2.97 9.49 22.99
CA GLU A 257 -3.56 8.53 23.92
C GLU A 257 -4.11 7.30 23.19
N ALA A 258 -4.73 7.49 22.02
CA ALA A 258 -5.19 6.38 21.18
C ALA A 258 -4.03 5.48 20.71
N VAL A 259 -2.87 6.06 20.35
CA VAL A 259 -1.66 5.30 19.98
C VAL A 259 -1.07 4.55 21.15
N LYS A 260 -0.98 5.18 22.35
CA LYS A 260 -0.50 4.52 23.58
C LYS A 260 -1.39 3.35 23.98
N ALA A 261 -2.71 3.54 23.87
CA ALA A 261 -3.68 2.48 24.16
C ALA A 261 -3.72 1.37 23.09
N GLY A 262 -3.02 1.55 21.96
CA GLY A 262 -3.00 0.58 20.86
C GLY A 262 -4.25 0.56 19.98
N LYS A 263 -5.22 1.46 20.21
CA LYS A 263 -6.51 1.48 19.48
C LYS A 263 -6.35 1.71 17.99
N VAL A 264 -5.46 2.64 17.60
CA VAL A 264 -5.17 2.92 16.18
C VAL A 264 -4.58 1.70 15.51
N GLN A 265 -3.60 1.07 16.16
CA GLN A 265 -2.93 -0.12 15.65
C GLN A 265 -3.90 -1.29 15.53
N GLU A 266 -4.75 -1.51 16.50
CA GLU A 266 -5.79 -2.56 16.48
C GLU A 266 -6.76 -2.35 15.31
N ALA A 267 -7.27 -1.15 15.14
CA ALA A 267 -8.21 -0.81 14.06
C ALA A 267 -7.58 -0.98 12.67
N VAL A 268 -6.33 -0.55 12.48
CA VAL A 268 -5.61 -0.70 11.21
C VAL A 268 -5.26 -2.16 10.95
N ASN A 269 -4.81 -2.90 11.98
CA ASN A 269 -4.51 -4.33 11.86
C ASN A 269 -5.77 -5.16 11.55
N ALA A 270 -6.93 -4.76 12.06
CA ALA A 270 -8.22 -5.36 11.69
C ALA A 270 -8.56 -5.12 10.21
N SER A 271 -8.31 -3.91 9.70
CA SER A 271 -8.45 -3.59 8.27
C SER A 271 -7.48 -4.41 7.40
N ASN A 272 -6.22 -4.54 7.82
CA ASN A 272 -5.23 -5.40 7.17
C ASN A 272 -5.75 -6.83 7.04
N LYS A 273 -6.21 -7.42 8.15
CA LYS A 273 -6.77 -8.77 8.16
C LYS A 273 -7.98 -8.91 7.24
N ALA A 274 -8.90 -7.95 7.26
CA ALA A 274 -10.09 -7.97 6.38
C ALA A 274 -9.70 -7.93 4.89
N ARG A 275 -8.65 -7.17 4.53
CA ARG A 275 -8.12 -7.13 3.16
C ARG A 275 -7.42 -8.42 2.77
N HIS A 276 -6.65 -9.05 3.67
CA HIS A 276 -6.10 -10.40 3.44
C HIS A 276 -7.20 -11.44 3.22
N ASP A 277 -8.28 -11.40 4.00
CA ASP A 277 -9.46 -12.24 3.81
C ASP A 277 -10.15 -11.97 2.45
N ALA A 278 -10.17 -10.74 1.99
CA ALA A 278 -10.72 -10.39 0.66
C ALA A 278 -9.82 -10.90 -0.48
N VAL A 279 -8.50 -10.79 -0.33
CA VAL A 279 -7.51 -11.33 -1.29
C VAL A 279 -7.60 -12.86 -1.35
N SER A 280 -7.70 -13.54 -0.20
CA SER A 280 -7.83 -15.01 -0.15
C SER A 280 -9.07 -15.51 -0.86
N LYS A 281 -10.18 -14.76 -0.78
CA LYS A 281 -11.46 -15.05 -1.45
C LYS A 281 -11.55 -14.48 -2.87
N ARG A 282 -10.47 -13.91 -3.40
CA ARG A 282 -10.43 -13.23 -4.72
C ARG A 282 -11.43 -12.08 -4.88
N LYS A 283 -11.91 -11.49 -3.79
CA LYS A 283 -12.73 -10.27 -3.81
C LYS A 283 -11.87 -9.03 -4.05
N GLU A 284 -10.64 -9.02 -3.54
CA GLU A 284 -9.59 -8.07 -3.89
C GLU A 284 -8.57 -8.79 -4.77
N VAL A 285 -8.40 -8.31 -6.01
CA VAL A 285 -7.56 -8.96 -7.02
C VAL A 285 -6.17 -8.34 -7.02
N LEU A 286 -5.16 -9.20 -6.92
CA LEU A 286 -3.76 -8.87 -7.12
C LEU A 286 -3.26 -9.59 -8.37
N LEU A 287 -3.16 -8.85 -9.47
CA LEU A 287 -2.74 -9.37 -10.77
C LEU A 287 -1.39 -10.08 -10.65
N GLY A 288 -1.29 -11.27 -11.24
CA GLY A 288 -0.08 -12.11 -11.18
C GLY A 288 0.10 -12.89 -9.88
N THR A 289 -0.71 -12.65 -8.85
CA THR A 289 -0.61 -13.29 -7.52
C THR A 289 -1.78 -14.21 -7.24
N ASN A 290 -2.98 -13.67 -7.00
CA ASN A 290 -4.18 -14.47 -6.73
C ASN A 290 -5.09 -14.64 -7.95
N GLN A 291 -4.83 -13.90 -9.02
CA GLN A 291 -5.44 -14.06 -10.35
C GLN A 291 -4.44 -13.73 -11.46
N PHE A 292 -4.66 -14.31 -12.63
CA PHE A 292 -3.84 -14.12 -13.83
C PHE A 292 -2.35 -14.36 -13.58
N PRO A 293 -1.95 -15.50 -12.96
CA PRO A 293 -0.55 -15.78 -12.69
C PRO A 293 0.21 -16.02 -13.99
N ASN A 294 1.48 -15.63 -14.02
CA ASN A 294 2.39 -16.02 -15.08
C ASN A 294 2.80 -17.48 -14.87
N PHE A 295 2.32 -18.40 -15.74
CA PHE A 295 2.55 -19.84 -15.62
C PHE A 295 4.02 -20.25 -15.77
N ASN A 296 4.80 -19.44 -16.49
CA ASN A 296 6.21 -19.71 -16.79
C ASN A 296 7.17 -19.10 -15.77
N GLU A 297 6.67 -18.21 -14.89
CA GLU A 297 7.53 -17.58 -13.90
C GLU A 297 7.92 -18.57 -12.79
N LYS A 298 9.19 -18.52 -12.44
CA LYS A 298 9.74 -19.23 -11.28
C LYS A 298 10.26 -18.21 -10.26
N ALA A 299 10.19 -18.54 -9.00
CA ALA A 299 10.67 -17.67 -7.93
C ALA A 299 12.19 -17.39 -8.08
N GLY A 300 12.97 -18.38 -8.51
CA GLY A 300 14.42 -18.26 -8.57
C GLY A 300 15.00 -17.91 -7.19
N GLU A 301 15.84 -16.89 -7.15
CA GLU A 301 16.45 -16.38 -5.91
C GLU A 301 15.59 -15.31 -5.19
N LYS A 302 14.38 -15.01 -5.67
CA LYS A 302 13.53 -14.02 -5.04
C LYS A 302 13.14 -14.43 -3.63
N ASN A 303 13.48 -13.60 -2.66
CA ASN A 303 13.06 -13.73 -1.27
C ASN A 303 12.30 -12.47 -0.87
N PRO A 304 11.17 -12.59 -0.12
CA PRO A 304 10.54 -11.40 0.43
C PRO A 304 11.57 -10.63 1.27
N VAL A 305 11.67 -9.33 1.03
CA VAL A 305 12.40 -8.45 1.96
C VAL A 305 11.52 -8.37 3.20
N GLU A 306 11.94 -9.00 4.28
CA GLU A 306 11.27 -8.89 5.57
C GLU A 306 11.31 -7.43 6.00
N ALA A 307 10.17 -6.91 6.47
CA ALA A 307 10.16 -5.64 7.16
C ALA A 307 11.17 -5.76 8.32
N GLN A 308 12.30 -5.04 8.21
CA GLN A 308 13.38 -5.13 9.20
C GLN A 308 12.82 -4.80 10.58
N CYS A 309 12.52 -5.84 11.34
CA CYS A 309 12.36 -5.69 12.77
C CYS A 309 13.74 -5.29 13.32
N CYS A 310 13.90 -4.05 13.77
CA CYS A 310 15.17 -3.53 14.30
C CYS A 310 15.63 -4.23 15.61
N CYS A 311 15.04 -5.36 15.95
CA CYS A 311 15.34 -6.17 17.11
C CYS A 311 16.04 -7.46 16.67
N SER A 312 17.29 -7.35 16.27
CA SER A 312 18.21 -8.49 16.29
C SER A 312 18.64 -8.73 17.73
N GLY A 313 17.93 -9.60 18.44
CA GLY A 313 18.33 -10.10 19.74
C GLY A 313 17.29 -9.88 20.86
N ASN A 314 16.85 -10.99 21.44
CA ASN A 314 16.07 -11.20 22.66
C ASN A 314 14.80 -10.34 22.86
N SER A 315 13.68 -11.02 23.09
CA SER A 315 12.35 -10.55 23.52
C SER A 315 12.35 -9.15 24.15
N CYS A 316 12.33 -8.10 23.33
CA CYS A 316 12.07 -6.76 23.79
C CYS A 316 10.55 -6.66 23.94
N GLU A 317 10.04 -6.64 25.16
CA GLU A 317 8.66 -6.23 25.44
C GLU A 317 8.45 -4.87 24.78
N LYS A 318 7.55 -4.81 23.79
CA LYS A 318 7.19 -3.55 23.15
C LYS A 318 6.14 -2.90 24.03
N PRO A 319 6.41 -1.73 24.65
CA PRO A 319 5.46 -1.07 25.54
C PRO A 319 4.19 -0.62 24.79
N ILE A 320 4.26 -0.49 23.48
CA ILE A 320 3.15 -0.05 22.61
C ILE A 320 2.93 -1.08 21.52
N ALA A 321 1.66 -1.39 21.22
CA ALA A 321 1.29 -2.25 20.11
C ALA A 321 1.80 -1.71 18.77
N THR A 322 2.10 -2.59 17.81
CA THR A 322 2.64 -2.20 16.53
C THR A 322 1.69 -2.49 15.37
N LEU A 323 1.83 -1.72 14.30
CA LEU A 323 1.19 -1.98 13.01
C LEU A 323 1.73 -3.26 12.38
N ASN A 324 0.87 -3.96 11.63
CA ASN A 324 1.23 -5.10 10.81
C ASN A 324 1.52 -4.61 9.39
N PHE A 325 2.76 -4.78 8.92
CA PHE A 325 3.19 -4.38 7.59
C PHE A 325 3.20 -5.53 6.57
N ASN A 326 2.50 -6.63 6.85
CA ASN A 326 2.35 -7.71 5.87
C ASN A 326 1.62 -7.19 4.63
N ARG A 327 2.25 -7.37 3.47
CA ARG A 327 1.68 -6.97 2.18
C ARG A 327 0.50 -7.88 1.81
N ALA A 328 -0.47 -7.35 1.09
CA ALA A 328 -1.66 -8.08 0.67
C ALA A 328 -1.37 -9.42 -0.07
N ALA A 329 -0.21 -9.51 -0.73
CA ALA A 329 0.25 -10.68 -1.47
C ALA A 329 0.97 -11.74 -0.61
N SER A 330 1.38 -11.41 0.63
CA SER A 330 2.36 -12.18 1.40
C SER A 330 1.99 -13.65 1.62
N GLU A 331 0.73 -13.97 1.83
CA GLU A 331 0.25 -15.35 2.06
C GLU A 331 0.33 -16.20 0.79
N PHE A 332 -0.12 -15.65 -0.36
CA PHE A 332 0.01 -16.32 -1.66
C PHE A 332 1.48 -16.50 -2.06
N GLU A 333 2.31 -15.50 -1.79
CA GLU A 333 3.74 -15.55 -2.07
C GLU A 333 4.42 -16.63 -1.23
N THR A 334 4.08 -16.72 0.05
CA THR A 334 4.59 -17.75 0.96
C THR A 334 4.19 -19.15 0.48
N LEU A 335 2.92 -19.35 0.14
CA LEU A 335 2.41 -20.62 -0.38
C LEU A 335 3.16 -21.02 -1.67
N ARG A 336 3.26 -20.10 -2.64
CA ARG A 336 3.93 -20.36 -3.91
C ARG A 336 5.42 -20.64 -3.73
N LEU A 337 6.12 -19.87 -2.88
CA LEU A 337 7.52 -20.11 -2.57
C LEU A 337 7.74 -21.48 -1.90
N GLN A 338 6.88 -21.90 -0.99
CA GLN A 338 6.94 -23.22 -0.37
C GLN A 338 6.77 -24.33 -1.41
N THR A 339 5.79 -24.18 -2.31
CA THR A 339 5.55 -25.15 -3.39
C THR A 339 6.76 -25.26 -4.32
N GLU A 340 7.32 -24.14 -4.77
CA GLU A 340 8.45 -24.14 -5.71
C GLU A 340 9.76 -24.63 -5.06
N ARG A 341 9.94 -24.45 -3.75
CA ARG A 341 11.14 -24.86 -2.99
C ARG A 341 11.05 -26.24 -2.39
N SER A 342 9.92 -26.92 -2.48
CA SER A 342 9.76 -28.29 -1.99
C SER A 342 10.58 -29.33 -2.74
N GLY A 343 11.28 -28.93 -3.80
CA GLY A 343 12.10 -29.80 -4.66
C GLY A 343 11.32 -30.49 -5.77
N LYS A 344 10.00 -30.60 -5.63
CA LYS A 344 9.10 -31.16 -6.66
C LYS A 344 7.94 -30.22 -6.87
N ARG A 345 7.88 -29.52 -8.00
CA ARG A 345 6.73 -28.73 -8.41
C ARG A 345 5.62 -29.66 -8.85
N PRO A 346 4.46 -29.73 -8.14
CA PRO A 346 3.39 -30.65 -8.55
C PRO A 346 2.84 -30.28 -9.91
N LYS A 347 2.55 -31.29 -10.73
CA LYS A 347 1.94 -31.14 -12.06
C LYS A 347 0.44 -31.36 -11.99
N ALA A 348 -0.33 -30.37 -12.37
CA ALA A 348 -1.79 -30.44 -12.44
C ALA A 348 -2.23 -30.52 -13.91
N PHE A 349 -2.82 -31.62 -14.29
CA PHE A 349 -3.30 -31.90 -15.65
C PHE A 349 -4.80 -31.63 -15.73
N MET A 350 -5.23 -30.80 -16.69
CA MET A 350 -6.64 -30.52 -16.95
C MET A 350 -7.20 -31.60 -17.87
N LEU A 351 -7.96 -32.53 -17.30
CA LEU A 351 -8.74 -33.51 -18.10
C LEU A 351 -10.01 -32.82 -18.60
N THR A 352 -9.91 -32.17 -19.76
CA THR A 352 -11.00 -31.43 -20.42
C THR A 352 -11.82 -32.35 -21.31
N ILE A 353 -13.13 -32.52 -21.00
CA ILE A 353 -14.02 -33.44 -21.70
C ILE A 353 -15.44 -32.85 -21.77
N GLY A 354 -16.24 -33.29 -22.72
CA GLY A 354 -17.65 -32.89 -22.87
C GLY A 354 -17.82 -31.53 -23.55
N ASN A 355 -18.80 -30.74 -23.10
CA ASN A 355 -19.17 -29.46 -23.70
C ASN A 355 -17.99 -28.50 -23.83
N LEU A 356 -17.71 -28.02 -25.04
CA LEU A 356 -16.53 -27.22 -25.36
C LEU A 356 -16.44 -25.93 -24.51
N ALA A 357 -17.53 -25.18 -24.42
CA ALA A 357 -17.53 -23.88 -23.73
C ALA A 357 -17.32 -24.07 -22.22
N MET A 358 -18.01 -25.03 -21.64
CA MET A 358 -17.93 -25.29 -20.19
C MET A 358 -16.60 -25.91 -19.79
N ARG A 359 -16.07 -26.89 -20.54
CA ARG A 359 -14.77 -27.47 -20.23
C ARG A 359 -13.63 -26.46 -20.30
N GLN A 360 -13.67 -25.54 -21.28
CA GLN A 360 -12.69 -24.47 -21.39
C GLN A 360 -12.77 -23.48 -20.22
N ALA A 361 -13.98 -23.06 -19.85
CA ALA A 361 -14.18 -22.15 -18.70
C ALA A 361 -13.68 -22.78 -17.40
N ARG A 362 -13.98 -24.08 -17.17
CA ARG A 362 -13.51 -24.81 -15.98
C ARG A 362 -11.99 -25.02 -15.98
N ALA A 363 -11.41 -25.36 -17.13
CA ALA A 363 -9.95 -25.48 -17.26
C ALA A 363 -9.25 -24.16 -16.98
N GLN A 364 -9.73 -23.07 -17.56
CA GLN A 364 -9.15 -21.73 -17.32
C GLN A 364 -9.21 -21.34 -15.86
N PHE A 365 -10.34 -21.61 -15.16
CA PHE A 365 -10.46 -21.36 -13.73
C PHE A 365 -9.45 -22.20 -12.94
N SER A 366 -9.38 -23.51 -13.21
CA SER A 366 -8.52 -24.45 -12.48
C SER A 366 -7.05 -24.19 -12.74
N CYS A 367 -6.63 -23.88 -13.97
CA CYS A 367 -5.28 -23.46 -14.31
C CYS A 367 -4.87 -22.22 -13.52
N ASN A 368 -5.70 -21.18 -13.54
CA ASN A 368 -5.46 -19.98 -12.76
C ASN A 368 -5.33 -20.27 -11.26
N PHE A 369 -6.24 -21.06 -10.72
CA PHE A 369 -6.28 -21.37 -9.30
C PHE A 369 -5.02 -22.10 -8.83
N LEU A 370 -4.65 -23.17 -9.51
CA LEU A 370 -3.50 -24.01 -9.15
C LEU A 370 -2.15 -23.33 -9.43
N ALA A 371 -2.06 -22.55 -10.51
CA ALA A 371 -0.85 -21.79 -10.81
C ALA A 371 -0.58 -20.68 -9.80
N CYS A 372 -1.59 -20.07 -9.18
CA CYS A 372 -1.40 -19.14 -8.07
C CYS A 372 -0.68 -19.78 -6.87
N ALA A 373 -0.85 -21.09 -6.66
CA ALA A 373 -0.14 -21.85 -5.65
C ALA A 373 1.24 -22.39 -6.11
N GLY A 374 1.65 -22.05 -7.33
CA GLY A 374 2.94 -22.46 -7.87
C GLY A 374 2.96 -23.81 -8.60
N TYR A 375 1.82 -24.45 -8.82
CA TYR A 375 1.75 -25.73 -9.54
C TYR A 375 2.06 -25.54 -11.03
N GLU A 376 2.71 -26.54 -11.62
CA GLU A 376 2.84 -26.63 -13.07
C GLU A 376 1.52 -27.09 -13.66
N VAL A 377 0.88 -26.24 -14.48
CA VAL A 377 -0.40 -26.56 -15.07
C VAL A 377 -0.24 -27.05 -16.50
N ILE A 378 -0.90 -28.14 -16.86
CA ILE A 378 -0.92 -28.72 -18.18
C ILE A 378 -2.33 -28.64 -18.71
N ASP A 379 -2.56 -27.68 -19.61
CA ASP A 379 -3.83 -27.46 -20.30
C ASP A 379 -3.84 -28.14 -21.67
N ASN A 380 -5.03 -28.37 -22.21
CA ASN A 380 -5.21 -29.03 -23.51
C ASN A 380 -6.55 -28.65 -24.17
N LEU A 381 -6.72 -29.06 -25.41
CA LEU A 381 -7.93 -28.76 -26.19
C LEU A 381 -9.14 -29.65 -25.87
N GLY A 382 -8.90 -30.77 -25.19
CA GLY A 382 -9.94 -31.72 -24.80
C GLY A 382 -9.78 -33.13 -25.38
N PHE A 383 -10.42 -34.07 -24.70
CA PHE A 383 -10.38 -35.49 -25.07
C PHE A 383 -11.75 -35.99 -25.47
N PRO A 384 -11.84 -36.93 -26.45
CA PRO A 384 -13.10 -37.53 -26.83
C PRO A 384 -13.60 -38.56 -25.78
N THR A 385 -12.65 -39.21 -25.06
CA THR A 385 -12.98 -40.21 -24.02
C THR A 385 -12.20 -39.97 -22.74
N VAL A 386 -12.69 -40.49 -21.64
CA VAL A 386 -12.03 -40.44 -20.33
C VAL A 386 -10.70 -41.19 -20.36
N GLU A 387 -10.67 -42.34 -21.01
CA GLU A 387 -9.51 -43.22 -21.11
C GLU A 387 -8.33 -42.49 -21.79
N GLU A 388 -8.56 -41.84 -22.93
CA GLU A 388 -7.56 -41.08 -23.63
C GLU A 388 -7.02 -39.91 -22.77
N GLY A 389 -7.93 -39.22 -22.03
CA GLY A 389 -7.55 -38.16 -21.12
C GLY A 389 -6.70 -38.65 -19.95
N VAL A 390 -7.05 -39.79 -19.36
CA VAL A 390 -6.26 -40.42 -18.29
C VAL A 390 -4.91 -40.90 -18.79
N GLU A 391 -4.84 -41.52 -19.96
CA GLU A 391 -3.57 -41.94 -20.58
C GLU A 391 -2.64 -40.74 -20.83
N ALA A 392 -3.18 -39.64 -21.33
CA ALA A 392 -2.43 -38.40 -21.54
C ALA A 392 -1.90 -37.81 -20.22
N ALA A 393 -2.72 -37.83 -19.16
CA ALA A 393 -2.31 -37.39 -17.82
C ALA A 393 -1.17 -38.24 -17.25
N MET A 394 -1.27 -39.56 -17.39
CA MET A 394 -0.22 -40.48 -16.95
C MET A 394 1.08 -40.28 -17.73
N LYS A 395 1.01 -40.12 -19.05
CA LYS A 395 2.16 -39.83 -19.93
C LYS A 395 2.82 -38.50 -19.57
N ALA A 396 2.04 -37.50 -19.16
CA ALA A 396 2.56 -36.21 -18.71
C ALA A 396 3.20 -36.28 -17.32
N GLY A 397 3.04 -37.37 -16.59
CA GLY A 397 3.51 -37.53 -15.20
C GLY A 397 2.78 -36.60 -14.26
N ALA A 398 1.46 -36.48 -14.41
CA ALA A 398 0.63 -35.64 -13.57
C ALA A 398 0.55 -36.14 -12.14
N ASP A 399 0.69 -35.25 -11.18
CA ASP A 399 0.47 -35.53 -9.74
C ASP A 399 -1.01 -35.34 -9.38
N ILE A 400 -1.69 -34.47 -10.11
CA ILE A 400 -3.09 -34.10 -9.90
C ILE A 400 -3.81 -34.10 -11.26
N VAL A 401 -4.97 -34.74 -11.34
CA VAL A 401 -5.84 -34.68 -12.51
C VAL A 401 -7.11 -33.92 -12.15
N VAL A 402 -7.41 -32.87 -12.89
CA VAL A 402 -8.57 -32.01 -12.69
C VAL A 402 -9.55 -32.25 -13.82
N ILE A 403 -10.71 -32.80 -13.52
CA ILE A 403 -11.77 -33.01 -14.50
C ILE A 403 -12.47 -31.69 -14.76
N CYS A 404 -12.49 -31.29 -16.04
CA CYS A 404 -13.11 -30.05 -16.51
C CYS A 404 -14.21 -30.36 -17.51
N SER A 405 -15.48 -30.21 -17.11
CA SER A 405 -16.66 -30.45 -17.92
C SER A 405 -17.83 -29.55 -17.53
N SER A 406 -19.03 -29.77 -18.05
CA SER A 406 -20.24 -29.12 -17.57
C SER A 406 -20.78 -29.77 -16.30
N ASP A 407 -21.64 -29.07 -15.58
CA ASP A 407 -22.20 -29.58 -14.32
C ASP A 407 -23.03 -30.84 -14.54
N ASP A 408 -23.75 -30.92 -15.64
CA ASP A 408 -24.59 -32.08 -16.00
C ASP A 408 -23.75 -33.32 -16.38
N GLU A 409 -22.60 -33.10 -17.00
CA GLU A 409 -21.70 -34.13 -17.52
C GLU A 409 -20.76 -34.73 -16.46
N TYR A 410 -20.56 -34.05 -15.32
CA TYR A 410 -19.68 -34.60 -14.26
C TYR A 410 -20.18 -35.94 -13.72
N ALA A 411 -21.50 -36.18 -13.68
CA ALA A 411 -22.07 -37.47 -13.24
C ALA A 411 -21.64 -38.62 -14.16
N GLU A 412 -21.45 -38.35 -15.45
CA GLU A 412 -21.02 -39.33 -16.45
C GLU A 412 -19.51 -39.57 -16.40
N TYR A 413 -18.70 -38.51 -16.27
CA TYR A 413 -17.24 -38.60 -16.46
C TYR A 413 -16.45 -38.81 -15.18
N ALA A 414 -16.94 -38.38 -14.00
CA ALA A 414 -16.15 -38.40 -12.78
C ALA A 414 -15.87 -39.83 -12.29
N VAL A 415 -16.87 -40.70 -12.30
CA VAL A 415 -16.71 -42.10 -11.81
C VAL A 415 -15.83 -42.94 -12.75
N PRO A 416 -15.98 -42.88 -14.08
CA PRO A 416 -15.05 -43.53 -15.01
C PRO A 416 -13.61 -43.02 -14.86
N ALA A 417 -13.43 -41.73 -14.76
CA ALA A 417 -12.08 -41.11 -14.57
C ALA A 417 -11.43 -41.60 -13.27
N PHE A 418 -12.15 -41.59 -12.16
CA PHE A 418 -11.64 -42.12 -10.90
C PHE A 418 -11.26 -43.62 -10.99
N LYS A 419 -12.09 -44.44 -11.64
CA LYS A 419 -11.79 -45.87 -11.83
C LYS A 419 -10.57 -46.08 -12.72
N ALA A 420 -10.40 -45.28 -13.77
CA ALA A 420 -9.26 -45.37 -14.69
C ALA A 420 -7.94 -44.93 -14.03
N LEU A 421 -8.01 -44.00 -13.10
CA LEU A 421 -6.85 -43.48 -12.32
C LEU A 421 -6.52 -44.42 -11.12
N ASN A 422 -7.51 -45.14 -10.56
CA ASN A 422 -7.33 -45.94 -9.37
C ASN A 422 -6.51 -47.19 -9.68
N GLY A 423 -5.33 -47.28 -9.09
CA GLY A 423 -4.40 -48.41 -9.29
C GLY A 423 -3.27 -48.16 -10.29
N ARG A 424 -3.10 -46.91 -10.74
CA ARG A 424 -1.99 -46.51 -11.63
C ARG A 424 -0.97 -45.58 -10.96
#